data_fe8423776283ddec4fc6754fcbad8099
#
_entry.id   fe8423776283ddec4fc6754fcbad8099
#
_cell.length_a   1.000
_cell.length_b   1.000
_cell.length_c   1.000
_cell.angle_alpha   90.00
_cell.angle_beta   90.00
_cell.angle_gamma   90.00
#
_symmetry.space_group_name_H-M   'P 1'
#
loop_
_entity.id
_entity.type
_entity.pdbx_description
1 polymer ?
#
loop_
_entity_poly.entity_id
_entity_poly.type
_entity_poly.pdbx_seq_one_letter_code
_entity_poly.pdbx_strand_id
1 'polypeptide(L)'
;MTHPPPTPPPADRHRRRNPQATRDRLVRAALDLFTAQGYHDTTTPQIARRAGVAEGTIYRHFQSKEHLLNEIYRAGVRLFLRSVTESPALASCEQRLAGVADAWRQLAARDAALVRMVVGRRFLGLLDDRSRQAAADLRHALAALIASGKAAGSIRAGNAETWAEVWYQLVSLTLDRIAAGEWKSHDAAPVLVTQAAWDAIRAGPAGQGGGTE
;
A
#
# COMPACT_ATOMS: atom_id res chain seq x y z
N MET A 1 35.39 -39.46 50.32
CA MET A 1 34.12 -38.85 49.84
C MET A 1 34.43 -38.00 48.63
N THR A 2 34.30 -38.58 47.45
CA THR A 2 34.58 -37.90 46.16
C THR A 2 33.29 -37.32 45.62
N HIS A 3 33.24 -36.01 45.47
CA HIS A 3 32.12 -35.26 44.97
C HIS A 3 32.00 -35.48 43.45
N PRO A 4 30.84 -35.81 42.88
CA PRO A 4 30.70 -35.96 41.44
C PRO A 4 30.80 -34.59 40.74
N PRO A 5 31.33 -34.51 39.51
CA PRO A 5 31.47 -33.26 38.77
C PRO A 5 30.09 -32.67 38.40
N PRO A 6 29.97 -31.32 38.32
CA PRO A 6 28.71 -30.67 37.99
C PRO A 6 28.25 -31.01 36.56
N THR A 7 26.98 -31.33 36.43
CA THR A 7 26.31 -31.64 35.17
C THR A 7 26.37 -30.36 34.28
N PRO A 8 26.80 -30.46 33.02
CA PRO A 8 26.79 -29.31 32.11
C PRO A 8 25.36 -28.82 31.89
N PRO A 9 25.16 -27.52 31.74
CA PRO A 9 23.82 -26.97 31.48
C PRO A 9 23.26 -27.53 30.17
N PRO A 10 21.93 -27.74 30.07
CA PRO A 10 21.30 -28.29 28.87
C PRO A 10 21.60 -27.35 27.70
N ALA A 11 22.22 -27.93 26.67
CA ALA A 11 22.47 -27.25 25.40
C ALA A 11 21.19 -26.56 24.93
N ASP A 12 21.31 -25.28 24.63
CA ASP A 12 20.32 -24.36 24.09
C ASP A 12 19.53 -25.09 22.97
N ARG A 13 18.33 -25.62 23.34
CA ARG A 13 17.46 -26.33 22.40
C ARG A 13 16.99 -25.35 21.40
N HIS A 14 17.63 -25.33 20.23
CA HIS A 14 17.12 -24.80 18.97
C HIS A 14 15.98 -23.80 19.16
N ARG A 15 16.34 -22.53 19.18
CA ARG A 15 15.41 -21.46 18.80
C ARG A 15 14.69 -21.95 17.55
N ARG A 16 13.49 -22.52 17.68
CA ARG A 16 12.67 -22.99 16.57
C ARG A 16 12.66 -21.84 15.57
N ARG A 17 13.38 -22.02 14.47
CA ARG A 17 13.39 -21.05 13.37
C ARG A 17 11.95 -20.88 12.97
N ASN A 18 11.32 -19.76 13.36
CA ASN A 18 9.96 -19.43 12.95
C ASN A 18 10.02 -19.10 11.44
N PRO A 19 9.50 -19.98 10.55
CA PRO A 19 9.56 -19.75 9.10
C PRO A 19 8.88 -18.45 8.71
N GLN A 20 7.82 -18.07 9.41
CA GLN A 20 7.09 -16.82 9.16
C GLN A 20 7.96 -15.60 9.50
N ALA A 21 8.61 -15.57 10.65
CA ALA A 21 9.51 -14.48 11.01
C ALA A 21 10.70 -14.35 10.04
N THR A 22 11.16 -15.45 9.46
CA THR A 22 12.19 -15.42 8.41
C THR A 22 11.63 -14.84 7.11
N ARG A 23 10.42 -15.25 6.71
CA ARG A 23 9.73 -14.72 5.54
C ARG A 23 9.51 -13.21 5.67
N ASP A 24 9.06 -12.74 6.83
CA ASP A 24 8.80 -11.32 7.08
C ASP A 24 10.09 -10.49 7.01
N ARG A 25 11.22 -10.98 7.52
CA ARG A 25 12.52 -10.33 7.37
C ARG A 25 12.98 -10.24 5.91
N LEU A 26 12.78 -11.30 5.13
CA LEU A 26 13.10 -11.31 3.69
C LEU A 26 12.24 -10.31 2.93
N VAL A 27 10.93 -10.29 3.20
CA VAL A 27 9.97 -9.32 2.62
C VAL A 27 10.41 -7.89 2.94
N ARG A 28 10.71 -7.59 4.20
CA ARG A 28 11.15 -6.25 4.61
C ARG A 28 12.46 -5.84 3.95
N ALA A 29 13.46 -6.71 3.97
CA ALA A 29 14.75 -6.46 3.33
C ALA A 29 14.63 -6.22 1.83
N ALA A 30 13.80 -7.02 1.14
CA ALA A 30 13.55 -6.86 -0.29
C ALA A 30 12.82 -5.54 -0.60
N LEU A 31 11.76 -5.22 0.15
CA LEU A 31 11.01 -3.98 0.00
C LEU A 31 11.92 -2.76 0.14
N ASP A 32 12.76 -2.71 1.18
CA ASP A 32 13.70 -1.63 1.42
C ASP A 32 14.70 -1.47 0.26
N LEU A 33 15.28 -2.57 -0.21
CA LEU A 33 16.25 -2.56 -1.30
C LEU A 33 15.61 -2.18 -2.64
N PHE A 34 14.46 -2.78 -2.99
CA PHE A 34 13.76 -2.47 -4.23
C PHE A 34 13.36 -1.00 -4.33
N THR A 35 12.94 -0.40 -3.23
CA THR A 35 12.52 1.01 -3.23
C THR A 35 13.68 1.99 -3.13
N ALA A 36 14.81 1.61 -2.53
CA ALA A 36 15.98 2.46 -2.41
C ALA A 36 16.83 2.49 -3.68
N GLN A 37 17.24 1.32 -4.19
CA GLN A 37 18.17 1.21 -5.33
C GLN A 37 17.51 0.68 -6.61
N GLY A 38 16.28 0.18 -6.55
CA GLY A 38 15.56 -0.38 -7.69
C GLY A 38 15.62 -1.91 -7.75
N TYR A 39 14.70 -2.49 -8.55
CA TYR A 39 14.59 -3.93 -8.70
C TYR A 39 15.81 -4.55 -9.39
N HIS A 40 16.28 -3.95 -10.49
CA HIS A 40 17.35 -4.52 -11.31
C HIS A 40 18.69 -4.57 -10.55
N ASP A 41 19.00 -3.53 -9.79
CA ASP A 41 20.24 -3.41 -9.02
C ASP A 41 20.21 -4.17 -7.68
N THR A 42 19.05 -4.75 -7.33
CA THR A 42 18.89 -5.58 -6.13
C THR A 42 19.11 -7.05 -6.48
N THR A 43 20.01 -7.71 -5.73
CA THR A 43 20.29 -9.14 -5.88
C THR A 43 19.78 -9.96 -4.70
N THR A 44 19.51 -11.25 -4.92
CA THR A 44 19.05 -12.16 -3.84
C THR A 44 20.10 -12.32 -2.71
N PRO A 45 21.42 -12.34 -2.96
CA PRO A 45 22.43 -12.29 -1.90
C PRO A 45 22.34 -11.02 -1.03
N GLN A 46 22.09 -9.86 -1.64
CA GLN A 46 21.91 -8.60 -0.89
C GLN A 46 20.67 -8.67 0.02
N ILE A 47 19.54 -9.20 -0.48
CA ILE A 47 18.33 -9.38 0.30
C ILE A 47 18.58 -10.33 1.47
N ALA A 48 19.20 -11.49 1.24
CA ALA A 48 19.50 -12.48 2.28
C ALA A 48 20.40 -11.88 3.36
N ARG A 49 21.48 -11.18 2.98
CA ARG A 49 22.40 -10.49 3.89
C ARG A 49 21.67 -9.45 4.74
N ARG A 50 20.86 -8.59 4.14
CA ARG A 50 20.08 -7.58 4.85
C ARG A 50 19.03 -8.19 5.79
N ALA A 51 18.45 -9.34 5.42
CA ALA A 51 17.52 -10.10 6.25
C ALA A 51 18.21 -10.89 7.37
N GLY A 52 19.54 -10.98 7.40
CA GLY A 52 20.31 -11.75 8.37
C GLY A 52 20.06 -13.26 8.23
N VAL A 53 20.02 -13.76 6.99
CA VAL A 53 19.83 -15.19 6.68
C VAL A 53 20.85 -15.68 5.65
N ALA A 54 21.07 -17.00 5.59
CA ALA A 54 21.88 -17.60 4.54
C ALA A 54 21.21 -17.42 3.17
N GLU A 55 22.01 -17.21 2.12
CA GLU A 55 21.54 -16.92 0.76
C GLU A 55 20.52 -17.93 0.25
N GLY A 56 20.80 -19.23 0.38
CA GLY A 56 19.88 -20.29 -0.04
C GLY A 56 18.53 -20.32 0.71
N THR A 57 18.41 -19.55 1.82
CA THR A 57 17.15 -19.49 2.58
C THR A 57 16.06 -18.79 1.81
N ILE A 58 16.39 -17.81 0.94
CA ILE A 58 15.40 -17.07 0.17
C ILE A 58 14.60 -17.98 -0.76
N TYR A 59 15.26 -18.94 -1.41
CA TYR A 59 14.63 -19.87 -2.36
C TYR A 59 13.72 -20.91 -1.70
N ARG A 60 13.81 -21.06 -0.37
CA ARG A 60 12.85 -21.87 0.41
C ARG A 60 11.51 -21.16 0.63
N HIS A 61 11.48 -19.83 0.52
CA HIS A 61 10.30 -18.99 0.75
C HIS A 61 9.73 -18.41 -0.54
N PHE A 62 10.58 -18.14 -1.53
CA PHE A 62 10.20 -17.47 -2.78
C PHE A 62 10.89 -18.14 -3.97
N GLN A 63 10.13 -18.43 -5.01
CA GLN A 63 10.63 -19.11 -6.21
C GLN A 63 11.66 -18.26 -6.97
N SER A 64 11.51 -16.94 -6.95
CA SER A 64 12.38 -16.00 -7.64
C SER A 64 12.33 -14.61 -6.98
N LYS A 65 13.24 -13.72 -7.36
CA LYS A 65 13.22 -12.30 -6.98
C LYS A 65 11.94 -11.60 -7.47
N GLU A 66 11.47 -11.95 -8.67
CA GLU A 66 10.24 -11.44 -9.24
C GLU A 66 9.00 -11.92 -8.46
N HIS A 67 8.96 -13.21 -8.09
CA HIS A 67 7.90 -13.74 -7.22
C HIS A 67 7.83 -12.98 -5.89
N LEU A 68 8.99 -12.72 -5.26
CA LEU A 68 9.06 -11.94 -4.01
C LEU A 68 8.54 -10.51 -4.21
N LEU A 69 8.93 -9.81 -5.29
CA LEU A 69 8.43 -8.47 -5.60
C LEU A 69 6.90 -8.48 -5.72
N ASN A 70 6.36 -9.41 -6.50
CA ASN A 70 4.92 -9.51 -6.75
C ASN A 70 4.12 -9.87 -5.49
N GLU A 71 4.67 -10.71 -4.60
CA GLU A 71 4.08 -10.99 -3.29
C GLU A 71 4.00 -9.73 -2.40
N ILE A 72 5.08 -8.93 -2.36
CA ILE A 72 5.13 -7.67 -1.61
C ILE A 72 4.12 -6.67 -2.18
N TYR A 73 4.09 -6.52 -3.51
CA TYR A 73 3.15 -5.63 -4.19
C TYR A 73 1.69 -5.98 -3.85
N ARG A 74 1.31 -7.25 -4.01
CA ARG A 74 -0.05 -7.71 -3.67
C ARG A 74 -0.40 -7.51 -2.19
N ALA A 75 0.58 -7.71 -1.28
CA ALA A 75 0.35 -7.44 0.14
C ALA A 75 0.06 -5.95 0.39
N GLY A 76 0.81 -5.06 -0.26
CA GLY A 76 0.56 -3.61 -0.20
C GLY A 76 -0.81 -3.24 -0.76
N VAL A 77 -1.14 -3.69 -1.98
CA VAL A 77 -2.45 -3.42 -2.60
C VAL A 77 -3.61 -3.89 -1.73
N ARG A 78 -3.48 -5.06 -1.07
CA ARG A 78 -4.53 -5.54 -0.13
C ARG A 78 -4.77 -4.57 1.04
N LEU A 79 -3.73 -3.91 1.56
CA LEU A 79 -3.91 -2.90 2.62
C LEU A 79 -4.67 -1.67 2.11
N PHE A 80 -4.37 -1.23 0.89
CA PHE A 80 -5.10 -0.15 0.23
C PHE A 80 -6.57 -0.52 -0.01
N LEU A 81 -6.81 -1.71 -0.56
CA LEU A 81 -8.16 -2.20 -0.86
C LEU A 81 -9.01 -2.33 0.40
N ARG A 82 -8.45 -2.83 1.50
CA ARG A 82 -9.17 -2.97 2.76
C ARG A 82 -9.74 -1.66 3.26
N SER A 83 -9.01 -0.56 3.21
CA SER A 83 -9.54 0.74 3.64
C SER A 83 -10.72 1.23 2.80
N VAL A 84 -10.78 0.83 1.52
CA VAL A 84 -11.93 1.13 0.65
C VAL A 84 -13.12 0.26 1.00
N THR A 85 -12.92 -1.06 1.18
CA THR A 85 -13.99 -2.03 1.38
C THR A 85 -14.54 -2.06 2.81
N GLU A 86 -13.69 -1.77 3.82
CA GLU A 86 -14.06 -1.74 5.23
C GLU A 86 -14.55 -0.36 5.70
N SER A 87 -14.70 0.62 4.79
CA SER A 87 -15.24 1.93 5.13
C SER A 87 -16.71 1.82 5.56
N PRO A 88 -17.16 2.60 6.60
CA PRO A 88 -18.51 2.48 7.14
C PRO A 88 -19.59 2.68 6.08
N ALA A 89 -20.53 1.73 5.96
CA ALA A 89 -21.58 1.76 4.92
C ALA A 89 -22.57 2.93 5.07
N LEU A 90 -22.78 3.42 6.31
CA LEU A 90 -23.70 4.54 6.60
C LEU A 90 -23.04 5.93 6.42
N ALA A 91 -21.74 5.99 6.18
CA ALA A 91 -21.06 7.25 5.92
C ALA A 91 -21.36 7.76 4.51
N SER A 92 -21.38 9.09 4.33
CA SER A 92 -21.47 9.69 2.99
C SER A 92 -20.26 9.30 2.11
N CYS A 93 -20.41 9.42 0.79
CA CYS A 93 -19.30 9.16 -0.14
C CYS A 93 -18.09 10.04 0.20
N GLU A 94 -18.30 11.29 0.56
CA GLU A 94 -17.24 12.20 1.00
C GLU A 94 -16.51 11.68 2.23
N GLN A 95 -17.25 11.31 3.28
CA GLN A 95 -16.67 10.78 4.51
C GLN A 95 -15.88 9.48 4.27
N ARG A 96 -16.40 8.61 3.42
CA ARG A 96 -15.71 7.36 3.05
C ARG A 96 -14.40 7.64 2.31
N LEU A 97 -14.41 8.50 1.30
CA LEU A 97 -13.21 8.87 0.55
C LEU A 97 -12.19 9.61 1.43
N ALA A 98 -12.64 10.51 2.31
CA ALA A 98 -11.78 11.17 3.28
C ALA A 98 -11.12 10.16 4.23
N GLY A 99 -11.88 9.19 4.75
CA GLY A 99 -11.38 8.11 5.60
C GLY A 99 -10.35 7.21 4.90
N VAL A 100 -10.60 6.88 3.62
CA VAL A 100 -9.65 6.14 2.77
C VAL A 100 -8.35 6.91 2.60
N ALA A 101 -8.43 8.19 2.23
CA ALA A 101 -7.25 9.03 2.05
C ALA A 101 -6.45 9.18 3.35
N ASP A 102 -7.14 9.34 4.49
CA ASP A 102 -6.50 9.42 5.80
C ASP A 102 -5.78 8.11 6.17
N ALA A 103 -6.43 6.97 6.00
CA ALA A 103 -5.81 5.66 6.23
C ALA A 103 -4.55 5.45 5.37
N TRP A 104 -4.58 5.86 4.10
CA TRP A 104 -3.43 5.77 3.20
C TRP A 104 -2.32 6.74 3.57
N ARG A 105 -2.63 7.99 3.99
CA ARG A 105 -1.63 8.94 4.52
C ARG A 105 -0.94 8.40 5.78
N GLN A 106 -1.70 7.79 6.68
CA GLN A 106 -1.13 7.15 7.87
C GLN A 106 -0.25 5.96 7.51
N LEU A 107 -0.64 5.17 6.50
CA LEU A 107 0.20 4.10 5.97
C LEU A 107 1.50 4.65 5.38
N ALA A 108 1.45 5.73 4.60
CA ALA A 108 2.62 6.37 4.02
C ALA A 108 3.61 6.88 5.08
N ALA A 109 3.10 7.42 6.18
CA ALA A 109 3.92 7.85 7.32
C ALA A 109 4.57 6.68 8.07
N ARG A 110 3.90 5.51 8.14
CA ARG A 110 4.39 4.31 8.86
C ARG A 110 5.28 3.43 8.00
N ASP A 111 4.98 3.29 6.73
CA ASP A 111 5.70 2.41 5.79
C ASP A 111 5.83 3.05 4.39
N ALA A 112 6.69 4.06 4.33
CA ALA A 112 6.99 4.79 3.10
C ALA A 112 7.45 3.89 1.95
N ALA A 113 8.22 2.84 2.26
CA ALA A 113 8.72 1.90 1.25
C ALA A 113 7.57 1.12 0.60
N LEU A 114 6.62 0.62 1.41
CA LEU A 114 5.44 -0.09 0.90
C LEU A 114 4.57 0.81 0.02
N VAL A 115 4.33 2.04 0.46
CA VAL A 115 3.53 2.99 -0.31
C VAL A 115 4.20 3.34 -1.63
N ARG A 116 5.52 3.63 -1.64
CA ARG A 116 6.28 3.84 -2.89
C ARG A 116 6.22 2.65 -3.85
N MET A 117 6.15 1.42 -3.32
CA MET A 117 5.98 0.24 -4.17
C MET A 117 4.60 0.18 -4.81
N VAL A 118 3.52 0.54 -4.10
CA VAL A 118 2.14 0.45 -4.59
C VAL A 118 1.79 1.60 -5.52
N VAL A 119 2.10 2.85 -5.13
CA VAL A 119 1.72 4.03 -5.94
C VAL A 119 2.76 4.38 -7.00
N GLY A 120 4.00 3.93 -6.82
CA GLY A 120 5.12 4.22 -7.72
C GLY A 120 5.01 3.48 -9.05
N ARG A 121 5.20 4.18 -10.16
CA ARG A 121 5.10 3.62 -11.52
C ARG A 121 6.28 2.71 -11.91
N ARG A 122 7.41 2.77 -11.18
CA ARG A 122 8.66 2.06 -11.54
C ARG A 122 8.56 0.54 -11.54
N PHE A 123 7.57 -0.02 -10.86
CA PHE A 123 7.39 -1.47 -10.75
C PHE A 123 6.32 -2.04 -11.69
N LEU A 124 5.54 -1.19 -12.39
CA LEU A 124 4.40 -1.63 -13.19
C LEU A 124 4.78 -2.64 -14.28
N GLY A 125 5.93 -2.46 -14.94
CA GLY A 125 6.44 -3.38 -15.97
C GLY A 125 6.92 -4.74 -15.43
N LEU A 126 7.03 -4.90 -14.11
CA LEU A 126 7.49 -6.12 -13.44
C LEU A 126 6.34 -6.93 -12.81
N LEU A 127 5.11 -6.42 -12.91
CA LEU A 127 3.95 -7.06 -12.30
C LEU A 127 3.49 -8.27 -13.12
N ASP A 128 3.28 -9.39 -12.43
CA ASP A 128 2.60 -10.55 -12.97
C ASP A 128 1.07 -10.29 -13.12
N ASP A 129 0.36 -11.20 -13.80
CA ASP A 129 -1.09 -11.07 -14.04
C ASP A 129 -1.88 -10.97 -12.74
N ARG A 130 -1.49 -11.71 -11.69
CA ARG A 130 -2.16 -11.66 -10.38
C ARG A 130 -1.98 -10.30 -9.70
N SER A 131 -0.81 -9.70 -9.85
CA SER A 131 -0.53 -8.37 -9.30
C SER A 131 -1.24 -7.27 -10.10
N ARG A 132 -1.31 -7.41 -11.42
CA ARG A 132 -2.12 -6.52 -12.28
C ARG A 132 -3.61 -6.62 -11.93
N GLN A 133 -4.11 -7.84 -11.69
CA GLN A 133 -5.49 -8.04 -11.26
C GLN A 133 -5.76 -7.40 -9.90
N ALA A 134 -4.88 -7.60 -8.90
CA ALA A 134 -5.04 -6.96 -7.60
C ALA A 134 -5.09 -5.42 -7.70
N ALA A 135 -4.27 -4.82 -8.55
CA ALA A 135 -4.32 -3.38 -8.82
C ALA A 135 -5.62 -2.96 -9.52
N ALA A 136 -6.16 -3.80 -10.42
CA ALA A 136 -7.46 -3.57 -11.05
C ALA A 136 -8.60 -3.65 -10.02
N ASP A 137 -8.57 -4.62 -9.12
CA ASP A 137 -9.57 -4.79 -8.06
C ASP A 137 -9.64 -3.55 -7.14
N LEU A 138 -8.49 -2.95 -6.81
CA LEU A 138 -8.45 -1.70 -6.04
C LEU A 138 -9.13 -0.55 -6.82
N ARG A 139 -8.82 -0.40 -8.12
CA ARG A 139 -9.44 0.64 -8.96
C ARG A 139 -10.95 0.43 -9.09
N HIS A 140 -11.39 -0.81 -9.30
CA HIS A 140 -12.82 -1.16 -9.37
C HIS A 140 -13.54 -0.86 -8.05
N ALA A 141 -12.94 -1.15 -6.90
CA ALA A 141 -13.53 -0.84 -5.60
C ALA A 141 -13.70 0.68 -5.40
N LEU A 142 -12.72 1.49 -5.80
CA LEU A 142 -12.83 2.95 -5.79
C LEU A 142 -13.92 3.44 -6.74
N ALA A 143 -13.97 2.91 -7.96
CA ALA A 143 -14.99 3.26 -8.93
C ALA A 143 -16.42 2.90 -8.43
N ALA A 144 -16.57 1.76 -7.76
CA ALA A 144 -17.84 1.36 -7.16
C ALA A 144 -18.27 2.31 -6.02
N LEU A 145 -17.32 2.74 -5.19
CA LEU A 145 -17.58 3.73 -4.13
C LEU A 145 -18.02 5.07 -4.75
N ILE A 146 -17.37 5.55 -5.79
CA ILE A 146 -17.72 6.77 -6.51
C ILE A 146 -19.05 6.62 -7.24
N ALA A 147 -19.34 5.47 -7.86
CA ALA A 147 -20.62 5.19 -8.49
C ALA A 147 -21.78 5.26 -7.48
N SER A 148 -21.57 4.77 -6.24
CA SER A 148 -22.57 4.91 -5.17
C SER A 148 -22.84 6.37 -4.80
N GLY A 149 -21.77 7.19 -4.70
CA GLY A 149 -21.90 8.64 -4.47
C GLY A 149 -22.60 9.37 -5.62
N LYS A 150 -22.34 8.95 -6.87
CA LYS A 150 -23.02 9.47 -8.05
C LYS A 150 -24.51 9.14 -8.02
N ALA A 151 -24.89 7.90 -7.67
CA ALA A 151 -26.30 7.51 -7.52
C ALA A 151 -27.00 8.31 -6.41
N ALA A 152 -26.27 8.69 -5.35
CA ALA A 152 -26.76 9.55 -4.28
C ALA A 152 -26.71 11.06 -4.60
N GLY A 153 -26.30 11.46 -5.81
CA GLY A 153 -26.24 12.87 -6.25
C GLY A 153 -25.07 13.67 -5.67
N SER A 154 -24.15 13.05 -4.93
CA SER A 154 -23.00 13.75 -4.32
C SER A 154 -21.79 13.89 -5.26
N ILE A 155 -21.73 13.13 -6.34
CA ILE A 155 -20.69 13.17 -7.36
C ILE A 155 -21.26 13.72 -8.67
N ARG A 156 -20.46 14.53 -9.37
CA ARG A 156 -20.84 15.14 -10.66
C ARG A 156 -21.09 14.09 -11.75
N ALA A 157 -21.81 14.50 -12.81
CA ALA A 157 -22.03 13.66 -13.99
C ALA A 157 -20.69 13.22 -14.62
N GLY A 158 -20.71 12.09 -15.33
CA GLY A 158 -19.54 11.53 -15.99
C GLY A 158 -19.31 10.06 -15.63
N ASN A 159 -18.22 9.48 -16.13
CA ASN A 159 -17.83 8.09 -15.89
C ASN A 159 -17.22 7.96 -14.48
N ALA A 160 -17.72 6.99 -13.69
CA ALA A 160 -17.26 6.77 -12.31
C ALA A 160 -15.80 6.31 -12.25
N GLU A 161 -15.33 5.54 -13.21
CA GLU A 161 -13.94 5.07 -13.30
C GLU A 161 -12.98 6.25 -13.56
N THR A 162 -13.39 7.20 -14.43
CA THR A 162 -12.62 8.41 -14.67
C THR A 162 -12.50 9.26 -13.40
N TRP A 163 -13.60 9.44 -12.66
CA TRP A 163 -13.56 10.17 -11.40
C TRP A 163 -12.76 9.46 -10.30
N ALA A 164 -12.81 8.12 -10.29
CA ALA A 164 -11.96 7.32 -9.39
C ALA A 164 -10.48 7.52 -9.70
N GLU A 165 -10.11 7.55 -10.98
CA GLU A 165 -8.72 7.79 -11.39
C GLU A 165 -8.27 9.21 -11.03
N VAL A 166 -9.08 10.24 -11.28
CA VAL A 166 -8.77 11.63 -10.89
C VAL A 166 -8.52 11.72 -9.37
N TRP A 167 -9.43 11.17 -8.58
CA TRP A 167 -9.28 11.17 -7.12
C TRP A 167 -8.03 10.40 -6.68
N TYR A 168 -7.83 9.21 -7.23
CA TYR A 168 -6.69 8.36 -6.92
C TYR A 168 -5.36 9.05 -7.22
N GLN A 169 -5.22 9.71 -8.36
CA GLN A 169 -3.98 10.39 -8.76
C GLN A 169 -3.65 11.57 -7.83
N LEU A 170 -4.64 12.37 -7.43
CA LEU A 170 -4.42 13.48 -6.49
C LEU A 170 -4.03 12.96 -5.10
N VAL A 171 -4.69 11.91 -4.61
CA VAL A 171 -4.30 11.28 -3.34
C VAL A 171 -2.91 10.64 -3.46
N SER A 172 -2.60 9.95 -4.55
CA SER A 172 -1.29 9.32 -4.78
C SER A 172 -0.15 10.34 -4.77
N LEU A 173 -0.35 11.54 -5.32
CA LEU A 173 0.62 12.63 -5.19
C LEU A 173 0.93 12.94 -3.72
N THR A 174 -0.10 13.02 -2.88
CA THR A 174 0.07 13.23 -1.44
C THR A 174 0.88 12.10 -0.78
N LEU A 175 0.56 10.85 -1.12
CA LEU A 175 1.25 9.68 -0.58
C LEU A 175 2.72 9.64 -0.98
N ASP A 176 3.02 9.99 -2.24
CA ASP A 176 4.39 10.02 -2.75
C ASP A 176 5.24 11.07 -2.02
N ARG A 177 4.70 12.29 -1.79
CA ARG A 177 5.36 13.35 -1.02
C ARG A 177 5.60 12.98 0.44
N ILE A 178 4.63 12.33 1.09
CA ILE A 178 4.79 11.82 2.46
C ILE A 178 5.86 10.73 2.48
N ALA A 179 5.81 9.78 1.55
CA ALA A 179 6.77 8.69 1.48
C ALA A 179 8.20 9.17 1.12
N ALA A 180 8.32 10.30 0.41
CA ALA A 180 9.60 10.96 0.17
C ALA A 180 10.14 11.74 1.39
N GLY A 181 9.31 11.93 2.42
CA GLY A 181 9.67 12.71 3.61
C GLY A 181 9.56 14.22 3.41
N GLU A 182 8.97 14.67 2.28
CA GLU A 182 8.76 16.08 1.98
C GLU A 182 7.59 16.67 2.78
N TRP A 183 6.59 15.86 3.08
CA TRP A 183 5.42 16.23 3.87
C TRP A 183 5.22 15.25 5.04
N LYS A 184 4.65 15.74 6.14
CA LYS A 184 4.13 14.89 7.21
C LYS A 184 2.65 14.62 6.95
N SER A 185 2.16 13.46 7.40
CA SER A 185 0.76 13.04 7.14
C SER A 185 -0.31 14.02 7.65
N HIS A 186 0.04 14.84 8.65
CA HIS A 186 -0.85 15.81 9.32
C HIS A 186 -0.57 17.27 8.92
N ASP A 187 0.37 17.54 8.01
CA ASP A 187 0.61 18.89 7.51
C ASP A 187 -0.61 19.42 6.74
N ALA A 188 -0.70 20.73 6.58
CA ALA A 188 -1.81 21.36 5.86
C ALA A 188 -1.86 20.96 4.37
N ALA A 189 -0.71 20.79 3.72
CA ALA A 189 -0.64 20.46 2.29
C ALA A 189 -1.31 19.12 1.94
N PRO A 190 -1.03 17.97 2.62
CA PRO A 190 -1.75 16.72 2.41
C PRO A 190 -3.26 16.83 2.60
N VAL A 191 -3.71 17.58 3.59
CA VAL A 191 -5.14 17.79 3.86
C VAL A 191 -5.77 18.58 2.72
N LEU A 192 -5.13 19.67 2.30
CA LEU A 192 -5.59 20.51 1.19
C LEU A 192 -5.71 19.73 -0.13
N VAL A 193 -4.71 18.91 -0.48
CA VAL A 193 -4.76 18.09 -1.70
C VAL A 193 -5.85 17.03 -1.62
N THR A 194 -6.07 16.42 -0.45
CA THR A 194 -7.19 15.47 -0.26
C THR A 194 -8.54 16.17 -0.43
N GLN A 195 -8.68 17.39 0.10
CA GLN A 195 -9.89 18.21 -0.10
C GLN A 195 -10.07 18.58 -1.58
N ALA A 196 -9.01 19.01 -2.26
CA ALA A 196 -9.04 19.28 -3.68
C ALA A 196 -9.43 18.06 -4.52
N ALA A 197 -9.00 16.85 -4.11
CA ALA A 197 -9.41 15.61 -4.76
C ALA A 197 -10.93 15.38 -4.65
N TRP A 198 -11.53 15.67 -3.50
CA TRP A 198 -12.98 15.66 -3.33
C TRP A 198 -13.66 16.73 -4.17
N ASP A 199 -13.20 17.99 -4.10
CA ASP A 199 -13.76 19.12 -4.83
C ASP A 199 -13.72 18.91 -6.36
N ALA A 200 -12.73 18.20 -6.87
CA ALA A 200 -12.62 17.84 -8.28
C ALA A 200 -13.76 16.94 -8.77
N ILE A 201 -14.32 16.11 -7.90
CA ILE A 201 -15.30 15.09 -8.27
C ILE A 201 -16.71 15.33 -7.72
N ARG A 202 -16.88 16.12 -6.66
CA ARG A 202 -18.18 16.40 -6.05
C ARG A 202 -19.13 17.13 -7.02
N ALA A 203 -20.41 16.90 -6.87
CA ALA A 203 -21.42 17.69 -7.57
C ALA A 203 -21.28 19.18 -7.18
N GLY A 204 -21.35 20.07 -8.13
CA GLY A 204 -21.46 21.51 -7.88
C GLY A 204 -22.75 21.84 -7.11
N PRO A 205 -22.85 23.01 -6.47
CA PRO A 205 -24.15 23.49 -5.99
C PRO A 205 -25.13 23.40 -7.14
N ALA A 206 -26.33 22.84 -6.87
CA ALA A 206 -27.37 22.71 -7.84
C ALA A 206 -27.55 24.11 -8.49
N GLY A 207 -27.18 24.22 -9.77
CA GLY A 207 -27.27 25.48 -10.49
C GLY A 207 -28.69 25.97 -10.37
N GLN A 208 -28.87 27.18 -9.85
CA GLN A 208 -30.08 27.93 -10.08
C GLN A 208 -30.20 28.00 -11.60
N GLY A 209 -31.15 27.22 -12.13
CA GLY A 209 -31.50 27.24 -13.53
C GLY A 209 -31.79 28.69 -13.90
N GLY A 210 -30.88 29.31 -14.65
CA GLY A 210 -31.13 30.57 -15.31
C GLY A 210 -32.27 30.31 -16.30
N GLY A 211 -33.49 30.55 -15.85
CA GLY A 211 -34.56 30.86 -16.74
C GLY A 211 -34.17 32.19 -17.40
N THR A 212 -33.81 32.13 -18.65
CA THR A 212 -33.90 33.27 -19.59
C THR A 212 -35.06 32.96 -20.48
N GLU A 213 -36.14 33.73 -20.28
CA GLU A 213 -37.20 33.98 -21.24
C GLU A 213 -36.63 34.43 -22.59
#